data_3b24d4c176ae9f1aed40eebfa763bc2b
#
_entry.id   3b24d4c176ae9f1aed40eebfa763bc2b
#
_cell.length_a   1.000
_cell.length_b   1.000
_cell.length_c   1.000
_cell.angle_alpha   90.00
_cell.angle_beta   90.00
_cell.angle_gamma   90.00
#
_symmetry.space_group_name_H-M   'P 1'
#
loop_
_entity.id
_entity.type
_entity.pdbx_description
1 polymer ?
#
loop_
_entity_poly.entity_id
_entity_poly.type
_entity_poly.pdbx_seq_one_letter_code
_entity_poly.pdbx_strand_id
1 'polypeptide(L)'
;MSKLDIFDPDNYTDSESAWLAFRRYWLEDNPPLDNGCYLCGICNKFVPLDEVTLDHIQPREASNMYDPANIQPAHGGCNYRKGSKRWKPLVSQETRDFLRSLSEM
;
A
#
# COMPACT_ATOMS: atom_id res chain seq x y z
N MET A 1 -12.70 -4.39 -16.00
CA MET A 1 -11.26 -4.59 -15.83
C MET A 1 -10.69 -3.42 -15.04
N SER A 2 -9.90 -3.72 -14.03
CA SER A 2 -9.24 -2.70 -13.22
C SER A 2 -8.18 -1.95 -14.04
N LYS A 3 -8.00 -0.66 -13.77
CA LYS A 3 -6.92 0.11 -14.39
C LYS A 3 -5.55 -0.41 -13.99
N LEU A 4 -5.43 -1.09 -12.83
CA LEU A 4 -4.19 -1.76 -12.43
C LEU A 4 -3.83 -2.91 -13.36
N ASP A 5 -4.82 -3.63 -13.90
CA ASP A 5 -4.57 -4.77 -14.78
C ASP A 5 -3.96 -4.35 -16.12
N ILE A 6 -4.17 -3.10 -16.52
CA ILE A 6 -3.66 -2.56 -17.79
C ILE A 6 -2.63 -1.46 -17.57
N PHE A 7 -2.17 -1.27 -16.33
CA PHE A 7 -1.18 -0.26 -16.00
C PHE A 7 0.15 -0.56 -16.69
N ASP A 8 0.69 0.45 -17.38
CA ASP A 8 1.97 0.36 -18.05
C ASP A 8 2.80 1.61 -17.70
N PRO A 9 3.88 1.46 -16.91
CA PRO A 9 4.71 2.61 -16.53
C PRO A 9 5.37 3.31 -17.71
N ASP A 10 5.54 2.61 -18.85
CA ASP A 10 6.16 3.18 -20.04
C ASP A 10 5.25 4.20 -20.73
N ASN A 11 3.97 4.26 -20.37
CA ASN A 11 3.04 5.27 -20.89
C ASN A 11 3.23 6.64 -20.24
N TYR A 12 4.14 6.77 -19.26
CA TYR A 12 4.37 8.01 -18.54
C TYR A 12 5.76 8.56 -18.83
N THR A 13 5.90 9.89 -18.75
CA THR A 13 7.13 10.57 -19.13
C THR A 13 8.26 10.39 -18.11
N ASP A 14 7.91 10.12 -16.85
CA ASP A 14 8.89 9.91 -15.79
C ASP A 14 8.34 8.96 -14.73
N SER A 15 9.23 8.52 -13.83
CA SER A 15 8.87 7.55 -12.79
C SER A 15 7.92 8.13 -11.74
N GLU A 16 8.02 9.44 -11.47
CA GLU A 16 7.12 10.09 -10.51
C GLU A 16 5.69 10.09 -11.02
N SER A 17 5.48 10.47 -12.28
CA SER A 17 4.16 10.47 -12.90
C SER A 17 3.57 9.07 -12.94
N ALA A 18 4.39 8.07 -13.28
CA ALA A 18 3.97 6.67 -13.30
C ALA A 18 3.55 6.21 -11.90
N TRP A 19 4.31 6.55 -10.87
CA TRP A 19 4.01 6.18 -9.50
C TRP A 19 2.72 6.83 -9.00
N LEU A 20 2.52 8.11 -9.30
CA LEU A 20 1.31 8.82 -8.88
C LEU A 20 0.06 8.21 -9.53
N ALA A 21 0.15 7.83 -10.80
CA ALA A 21 -0.95 7.16 -11.49
C ALA A 21 -1.24 5.79 -10.89
N PHE A 22 -0.21 5.00 -10.65
CA PHE A 22 -0.34 3.69 -10.02
C PHE A 22 -0.98 3.79 -8.65
N ARG A 23 -0.52 4.72 -7.82
CA ARG A 23 -1.06 4.99 -6.49
C ARG A 23 -2.55 5.30 -6.56
N ARG A 24 -2.95 6.16 -7.48
CA ARG A 24 -4.35 6.53 -7.66
C ARG A 24 -5.20 5.31 -8.00
N TYR A 25 -4.76 4.48 -8.94
CA TYR A 25 -5.49 3.30 -9.35
C TYR A 25 -5.55 2.25 -8.24
N TRP A 26 -4.47 2.11 -7.48
CA TRP A 26 -4.45 1.20 -6.34
C TRP A 26 -5.49 1.62 -5.28
N LEU A 27 -5.55 2.90 -4.98
CA LEU A 27 -6.52 3.43 -4.00
C LEU A 27 -7.96 3.28 -4.50
N GLU A 28 -8.20 3.43 -5.79
CA GLU A 28 -9.53 3.20 -6.37
C GLU A 28 -9.97 1.74 -6.21
N ASP A 29 -9.05 0.80 -6.38
CA ASP A 29 -9.34 -0.64 -6.26
C ASP A 29 -9.37 -1.11 -4.81
N ASN A 30 -8.80 -0.36 -3.90
CA ASN A 30 -8.68 -0.71 -2.48
C ASN A 30 -9.22 0.45 -1.64
N PRO A 31 -10.55 0.59 -1.57
CA PRO A 31 -11.16 1.68 -0.81
C PRO A 31 -10.87 1.53 0.68
N PRO A 32 -10.94 2.63 1.45
CA PRO A 32 -10.72 2.56 2.90
C PRO A 32 -11.82 1.77 3.59
N LEU A 33 -11.57 1.42 4.84
CA LEU A 33 -12.56 0.82 5.71
C LEU A 33 -13.73 1.79 5.95
N ASP A 34 -14.82 1.30 6.57
CA ASP A 34 -16.03 2.10 6.81
C ASP A 34 -15.76 3.36 7.63
N ASN A 35 -14.70 3.35 8.46
CA ASN A 35 -14.31 4.51 9.26
C ASN A 35 -13.48 5.54 8.48
N GLY A 36 -13.31 5.35 7.17
CA GLY A 36 -12.51 6.26 6.33
C GLY A 36 -11.01 6.09 6.47
N CYS A 37 -10.55 5.06 7.15
CA CYS A 37 -9.13 4.81 7.38
C CYS A 37 -8.68 3.52 6.72
N TYR A 38 -7.36 3.41 6.53
CA TYR A 38 -6.70 2.15 6.21
C TYR A 38 -6.05 1.60 7.46
N LEU A 39 -5.69 0.33 7.43
CA LEU A 39 -4.87 -0.26 8.47
C LEU A 39 -3.41 -0.26 7.98
N CYS A 40 -2.55 0.45 8.70
CA CYS A 40 -1.13 0.51 8.35
C CYS A 40 -0.51 -0.88 8.37
N GLY A 41 0.10 -1.28 7.27
CA GLY A 41 0.71 -2.60 7.14
C GLY A 41 1.96 -2.77 8.00
N ILE A 42 2.50 -1.69 8.57
CA ILE A 42 3.73 -1.71 9.36
C ILE A 42 3.42 -1.74 10.85
N CYS A 43 2.59 -0.81 11.34
CA CYS A 43 2.31 -0.70 12.78
C CYS A 43 0.93 -1.25 13.18
N ASN A 44 0.08 -1.61 12.23
CA ASN A 44 -1.27 -2.14 12.45
C ASN A 44 -2.23 -1.16 13.14
N LYS A 45 -1.95 0.14 13.06
CA LYS A 45 -2.85 1.18 13.55
C LYS A 45 -3.53 1.86 12.36
N PHE A 46 -4.66 2.52 12.62
CA PHE A 46 -5.40 3.21 11.56
C PHE A 46 -4.62 4.39 11.00
N VAL A 47 -4.74 4.58 9.70
CA VAL A 47 -4.19 5.75 9.00
C VAL A 47 -5.31 6.35 8.14
N PRO A 48 -5.64 7.65 8.32
CA PRO A 48 -6.68 8.29 7.53
C PRO A 48 -6.34 8.32 6.04
N LEU A 49 -7.38 8.34 5.20
CA LEU A 49 -7.21 8.35 3.75
C LEU A 49 -6.34 9.52 3.26
N ASP A 50 -6.45 10.69 3.91
CA ASP A 50 -5.69 11.88 3.53
C ASP A 50 -4.23 11.84 3.99
N GLU A 51 -3.86 10.87 4.82
CA GLU A 51 -2.49 10.71 5.34
C GLU A 51 -1.82 9.42 4.87
N VAL A 52 -2.57 8.55 4.19
CA VAL A 52 -2.04 7.24 3.80
C VAL A 52 -0.96 7.38 2.73
N THR A 53 0.10 6.60 2.89
CA THR A 53 1.10 6.39 1.86
C THR A 53 1.08 4.94 1.43
N LEU A 54 1.62 4.65 0.26
CA LEU A 54 1.77 3.28 -0.22
C LEU A 54 3.21 2.84 -0.03
N ASP A 55 3.37 1.67 0.55
CA ASP A 55 4.67 1.09 0.84
C ASP A 55 4.86 -0.21 0.06
N HIS A 56 6.07 -0.43 -0.42
CA HIS A 56 6.43 -1.71 -1.02
C HIS A 56 6.76 -2.70 0.10
N ILE A 57 6.01 -3.80 0.18
CA ILE A 57 6.20 -4.83 1.22
C ILE A 57 7.63 -5.35 1.16
N GLN A 58 8.09 -5.71 -0.03
CA GLN A 58 9.48 -6.04 -0.30
C GLN A 58 10.13 -4.87 -1.01
N PRO A 59 11.47 -4.66 -0.86
CA PRO A 59 12.16 -3.55 -1.50
C PRO A 59 11.88 -3.48 -2.99
N ARG A 60 11.80 -2.26 -3.52
CA ARG A 60 11.48 -2.02 -4.92
C ARG A 60 12.54 -2.64 -5.83
N GLU A 61 12.04 -3.41 -6.80
CA GLU A 61 12.83 -3.98 -7.89
C GLU A 61 12.03 -3.79 -9.18
N ALA A 62 12.69 -3.94 -10.33
CA ALA A 62 12.00 -3.79 -11.62
C ALA A 62 10.79 -4.71 -11.75
N SER A 63 10.85 -5.91 -11.17
CA SER A 63 9.80 -6.92 -11.28
C SER A 63 8.61 -6.69 -10.35
N ASN A 64 8.76 -5.89 -9.27
CA ASN A 64 7.72 -5.77 -8.24
C ASN A 64 7.29 -4.33 -7.95
N MET A 65 7.90 -3.34 -8.59
CA MET A 65 7.63 -1.92 -8.31
C MET A 65 6.16 -1.56 -8.51
N TYR A 66 5.53 -2.13 -9.53
CA TYR A 66 4.13 -1.86 -9.87
C TYR A 66 3.27 -3.11 -9.72
N ASP A 67 3.64 -4.01 -8.83
CA ASP A 67 2.86 -5.20 -8.49
C ASP A 67 1.90 -4.86 -7.35
N PRO A 68 0.58 -4.84 -7.60
CA PRO A 68 -0.39 -4.51 -6.54
C PRO A 68 -0.29 -5.42 -5.31
N ALA A 69 0.15 -6.67 -5.48
CA ALA A 69 0.31 -7.61 -4.38
C ALA A 69 1.47 -7.26 -3.46
N ASN A 70 2.43 -6.44 -3.94
CA ASN A 70 3.58 -5.98 -3.17
C ASN A 70 3.35 -4.62 -2.50
N ILE A 71 2.12 -4.11 -2.52
CA ILE A 71 1.79 -2.79 -2.00
C ILE A 71 0.93 -2.93 -0.76
N GLN A 72 1.20 -2.09 0.24
CA GLN A 72 0.38 -2.00 1.45
C GLN A 72 0.20 -0.54 1.85
N PRO A 73 -0.93 -0.20 2.49
CA PRO A 73 -1.09 1.14 3.04
C PRO A 73 -0.21 1.30 4.27
N ALA A 74 0.28 2.51 4.50
CA ALA A 74 1.13 2.79 5.65
C ALA A 74 1.08 4.26 6.04
N HIS A 75 1.38 4.55 7.32
CA HIS A 75 1.68 5.91 7.74
C HIS A 75 2.96 6.38 7.04
N GLY A 76 3.03 7.65 6.69
CA GLY A 76 4.24 8.21 6.09
C GLY A 76 5.48 8.03 6.97
N GLY A 77 5.33 8.22 8.28
CA GLY A 77 6.42 8.01 9.23
C GLY A 77 6.87 6.57 9.35
N CYS A 78 5.92 5.62 9.32
CA CYS A 78 6.25 4.19 9.33
C CYS A 78 7.00 3.80 8.07
N ASN A 79 6.50 4.27 6.92
CA ASN A 79 7.11 4.04 5.62
C ASN A 79 8.55 4.58 5.58
N TYR A 80 8.73 5.82 6.05
CA TYR A 80 10.05 6.44 6.11
C TYR A 80 11.03 5.66 6.99
N ARG A 81 10.59 5.25 8.20
CA ARG A 81 11.43 4.48 9.12
C ARG A 81 11.81 3.10 8.60
N LYS A 82 10.88 2.46 7.86
CA LYS A 82 11.16 1.17 7.22
C LYS A 82 12.23 1.31 6.15
N GLY A 83 12.17 2.39 5.37
CA GLY A 83 13.10 2.62 4.27
C GLY A 83 13.04 1.50 3.23
N SER A 84 14.19 1.16 2.65
CA SER A 84 14.29 0.10 1.65
C SER A 84 14.70 -1.25 2.23
N LYS A 85 14.71 -1.39 3.56
CA LYS A 85 15.04 -2.65 4.22
C LYS A 85 13.93 -3.66 4.00
N ARG A 86 14.30 -4.92 3.82
CA ARG A 86 13.33 -6.01 3.76
C ARG A 86 12.63 -6.10 5.11
N TRP A 87 11.33 -5.87 5.12
CA TRP A 87 10.55 -5.82 6.33
C TRP A 87 9.88 -7.16 6.59
N LYS A 88 9.95 -7.59 7.84
CA LYS A 88 9.17 -8.74 8.31
C LYS A 88 8.10 -8.20 9.25
N PRO A 89 6.81 -8.49 9.00
CA PRO A 89 5.77 -8.05 9.92
C PRO A 89 6.05 -8.57 11.33
N LEU A 90 5.83 -7.71 12.34
CA LEU A 90 5.88 -8.13 13.74
C LEU A 90 4.78 -9.13 14.06
N VAL A 91 3.71 -9.12 13.26
CA VAL A 91 2.59 -10.07 13.39
C VAL A 91 2.37 -10.76 12.05
N SER A 92 1.88 -11.99 12.09
CA SER A 92 1.59 -12.76 10.89
C SER A 92 0.46 -12.13 10.08
N GLN A 93 0.34 -12.52 8.82
CA GLN A 93 -0.77 -12.06 7.97
C GLN A 93 -2.11 -12.46 8.58
N GLU A 94 -2.20 -13.65 9.18
CA GLU A 94 -3.41 -14.12 9.85
C GLU A 94 -3.82 -13.21 11.00
N THR A 95 -2.85 -12.79 11.81
CA THR A 95 -3.11 -11.86 12.91
C THR A 95 -3.54 -10.50 12.39
N ARG A 96 -2.93 -10.03 11.31
CA ARG A 96 -3.31 -8.76 10.68
C ARG A 96 -4.74 -8.82 10.15
N ASP A 97 -5.12 -9.91 9.52
CA ASP A 97 -6.47 -10.10 9.01
C ASP A 97 -7.49 -10.16 10.15
N PHE A 98 -7.14 -10.81 11.25
CA PHE A 98 -7.97 -10.86 12.45
C PHE A 98 -8.19 -9.46 13.03
N LEU A 99 -7.12 -8.67 13.16
CA LEU A 99 -7.22 -7.29 13.68
C LEU A 99 -8.08 -6.42 12.76
N ARG A 100 -7.94 -6.57 11.44
CA ARG A 100 -8.79 -5.88 10.48
C ARG A 100 -10.25 -6.27 10.65
N SER A 101 -10.52 -7.56 10.83
CA SER A 101 -11.86 -8.07 11.07
C SER A 101 -12.51 -7.43 12.29
N LEU A 102 -11.75 -7.26 13.38
CA LEU A 102 -12.24 -6.59 14.59
C LEU A 102 -12.58 -5.13 14.33
N SER A 103 -11.82 -4.43 13.49
CA SER A 103 -12.04 -3.02 13.21
C SER A 103 -13.25 -2.78 12.31
N GLU A 104 -13.73 -3.81 11.62
CA GLU A 104 -14.89 -3.73 10.72
C GLU A 104 -16.21 -4.02 11.43
N MET A 105 -16.16 -4.43 12.70
CA MET A 105 -17.36 -4.74 13.49
C MET A 105 -17.95 -3.50 14.15
#